data_776f2b47f9baf148ad7e50893a516c9f
#
_entry.id   776f2b47f9baf148ad7e50893a516c9f
#
_cell.length_a   1.000
_cell.length_b   1.000
_cell.length_c   1.000
_cell.angle_alpha   90.00
_cell.angle_beta   90.00
_cell.angle_gamma   90.00
#
_symmetry.space_group_name_H-M   'P 1'
#
loop_
_entity.id
_entity.type
_entity.pdbx_description
1 polymer ?
#
loop_
_entity_poly.entity_id
_entity_poly.type
_entity_poly.pdbx_seq_one_letter_code
_entity_poly.pdbx_strand_id
1 'polypeptide(L)'
;MIDWNKDVYLVEGAFDGFFLDNSIVMLGKKMSKLLFETLYLNAKGNVIICPDGDAWKDGLKLYHELNGGVLYNKIKIIKLPIDKDICDIRGQIDEYYYEIK
;
A
#
# COMPACT_ATOMS: atom_id res chain seq x y z
N MET A 1 -1.49 -16.39 -2.19
CA MET A 1 -1.21 -16.27 -0.74
C MET A 1 -0.07 -15.27 -0.52
N ILE A 2 -0.19 -14.47 0.53
CA ILE A 2 0.81 -13.44 0.83
C ILE A 2 2.07 -14.08 1.41
N ASP A 3 3.23 -13.67 0.89
CA ASP A 3 4.52 -14.01 1.46
C ASP A 3 4.94 -12.89 2.42
N TRP A 4 4.83 -13.15 3.71
CA TRP A 4 5.09 -12.15 4.74
C TRP A 4 6.58 -11.81 4.92
N ASN A 5 7.47 -12.57 4.31
CA ASN A 5 8.92 -12.27 4.34
C ASN A 5 9.31 -11.22 3.29
N LYS A 6 8.43 -10.94 2.34
CA LYS A 6 8.65 -9.96 1.28
C LYS A 6 7.84 -8.70 1.55
N ASP A 7 8.11 -7.67 0.77
CA ASP A 7 7.31 -6.45 0.81
C ASP A 7 5.87 -6.75 0.39
N VAL A 8 4.92 -6.15 1.08
CA VAL A 8 3.49 -6.31 0.83
C VAL A 8 2.94 -5.00 0.27
N TYR A 9 2.17 -5.08 -0.80
CA TYR A 9 1.59 -3.91 -1.46
C TYR A 9 0.10 -3.83 -1.15
N LEU A 10 -0.35 -2.67 -0.68
CA LEU A 10 -1.77 -2.41 -0.45
C LEU A 10 -2.31 -1.59 -1.63
N VAL A 11 -3.20 -2.19 -2.42
CA VAL A 11 -3.73 -1.59 -3.64
C VAL A 11 -5.23 -1.35 -3.52
N GLU A 12 -5.76 -0.38 -4.31
CA GLU A 12 -7.17 0.01 -4.26
C GLU A 12 -8.06 -0.96 -5.03
N GLY A 13 -7.72 -1.27 -6.26
CA GLY A 13 -8.57 -2.00 -7.18
C GLY A 13 -8.11 -3.42 -7.43
N ALA A 14 -9.08 -4.30 -7.77
CA ALA A 14 -8.79 -5.70 -8.03
C ALA A 14 -7.81 -5.90 -9.18
N PHE A 15 -7.88 -5.07 -10.22
CA PHE A 15 -6.97 -5.17 -11.36
C PHE A 15 -5.55 -4.73 -11.05
N ASP A 16 -5.36 -3.89 -10.05
CA ASP A 16 -4.03 -3.45 -9.64
C ASP A 16 -3.18 -4.62 -9.15
N GLY A 17 -3.82 -5.60 -8.53
CA GLY A 17 -3.15 -6.80 -8.03
C GLY A 17 -2.55 -7.69 -9.13
N PHE A 18 -2.97 -7.53 -10.38
CA PHE A 18 -2.36 -8.28 -11.49
C PHE A 18 -0.95 -7.81 -11.81
N PHE A 19 -0.61 -6.57 -11.46
CA PHE A 19 0.67 -5.97 -11.80
C PHE A 19 1.66 -5.92 -10.64
N LEU A 20 1.19 -6.22 -9.43
CA LEU A 20 2.04 -6.23 -8.24
C LEU A 20 1.88 -7.57 -7.53
N ASP A 21 2.95 -8.36 -7.53
CA ASP A 21 2.98 -9.59 -6.74
C ASP A 21 2.92 -9.25 -5.25
N ASN A 22 2.36 -10.15 -4.48
CA ASN A 22 2.30 -10.02 -3.02
C ASN A 22 1.48 -8.81 -2.56
N SER A 23 0.34 -8.57 -3.22
CA SER A 23 -0.53 -7.43 -2.93
C SER A 23 -1.81 -7.85 -2.20
N ILE A 24 -2.36 -6.92 -1.43
CA ILE A 24 -3.66 -7.03 -0.78
C ILE A 24 -4.55 -5.94 -1.37
N VAL A 25 -5.71 -6.34 -1.84
CA VAL A 25 -6.67 -5.43 -2.46
C VAL A 25 -7.64 -4.91 -1.40
N MET A 26 -7.74 -3.59 -1.27
CA MET A 26 -8.58 -2.94 -0.27
C MET A 26 -9.94 -2.49 -0.81
N LEU A 27 -10.11 -2.43 -2.12
CA LEU A 27 -11.36 -2.05 -2.80
C LEU A 27 -11.96 -0.73 -2.28
N GLY A 28 -11.10 0.27 -2.06
CA GLY A 28 -11.52 1.58 -1.61
C GLY A 28 -12.06 1.65 -0.19
N LYS A 29 -11.93 0.58 0.58
CA LYS A 29 -12.44 0.53 1.95
C LYS A 29 -11.36 0.93 2.94
N LYS A 30 -11.81 1.43 4.11
CA LYS A 30 -10.89 1.63 5.22
C LYS A 30 -10.31 0.29 5.66
N MET A 31 -9.07 0.32 6.12
CA MET A 31 -8.44 -0.87 6.65
C MET A 31 -9.21 -1.38 7.88
N SER A 32 -9.58 -2.64 7.87
CA SER A 32 -10.25 -3.26 9.01
C SER A 32 -9.27 -3.49 10.15
N LYS A 33 -9.81 -3.59 11.36
CA LYS A 33 -8.99 -3.94 12.54
C LYS A 33 -8.26 -5.27 12.34
N LEU A 34 -8.93 -6.24 11.73
CA LEU A 34 -8.33 -7.54 11.46
C LEU A 34 -7.12 -7.42 10.52
N LEU A 35 -7.21 -6.60 9.49
CA LEU A 35 -6.10 -6.39 8.57
C LEU A 35 -4.92 -5.69 9.26
N PHE A 36 -5.18 -4.69 10.12
CA PHE A 36 -4.15 -4.07 10.94
C PHE A 36 -3.40 -5.11 11.77
N GLU A 37 -4.14 -5.93 12.51
CA GLU A 37 -3.56 -6.96 13.36
C GLU A 37 -2.75 -7.97 12.55
N THR A 38 -3.28 -8.38 11.40
CA THR A 38 -2.60 -9.33 10.51
C THR A 38 -1.26 -8.76 10.03
N LEU A 39 -1.23 -7.50 9.63
CA LEU A 39 0.00 -6.85 9.20
C LEU A 39 1.00 -6.74 10.37
N TYR A 40 0.54 -6.31 11.53
CA TYR A 40 1.40 -6.16 12.70
C TYR A 40 2.03 -7.48 13.14
N LEU A 41 1.30 -8.57 13.06
CA LEU A 41 1.77 -9.87 13.52
C LEU A 41 2.66 -10.57 12.49
N ASN A 42 2.46 -10.33 11.20
CA ASN A 42 3.06 -11.15 10.16
C ASN A 42 4.06 -10.43 9.26
N ALA A 43 3.88 -9.13 9.01
CA ALA A 43 4.71 -8.42 8.04
C ALA A 43 6.15 -8.29 8.53
N LYS A 44 7.08 -8.89 7.81
CA LYS A 44 8.53 -8.83 8.09
C LYS A 44 9.25 -7.89 7.15
N GLY A 45 8.75 -7.69 5.95
CA GLY A 45 9.26 -6.70 5.01
C GLY A 45 8.55 -5.36 5.16
N ASN A 46 8.67 -4.53 4.14
CA ASN A 46 7.98 -3.24 4.10
C ASN A 46 6.51 -3.44 3.70
N VAL A 47 5.65 -2.54 4.17
CA VAL A 47 4.27 -2.43 3.70
C VAL A 47 4.20 -1.17 2.84
N ILE A 48 3.84 -1.33 1.57
CA ILE A 48 3.87 -0.24 0.60
C ILE A 48 2.43 0.10 0.22
N ILE A 49 2.00 1.31 0.54
CA ILE A 49 0.67 1.80 0.25
C ILE A 49 0.66 2.35 -1.18
N CYS A 50 -0.24 1.83 -2.01
CA CYS A 50 -0.34 2.18 -3.43
C CYS A 50 -1.72 2.74 -3.74
N PRO A 51 -2.03 3.98 -3.30
CA PRO A 51 -3.32 4.58 -3.60
C PRO A 51 -3.39 5.02 -5.07
N ASP A 52 -4.59 4.98 -5.64
CA ASP A 52 -4.81 5.63 -6.92
C ASP A 52 -4.49 7.12 -6.80
N GLY A 53 -4.15 7.76 -7.92
CA GLY A 53 -3.74 9.17 -7.88
C GLY A 53 -4.79 10.09 -7.26
N ASP A 54 -6.07 9.80 -7.46
CA ASP A 54 -7.19 10.58 -6.90
C ASP A 54 -7.50 10.24 -5.44
N ALA A 55 -6.89 9.19 -4.90
CA ALA A 55 -7.10 8.76 -3.51
C ALA A 55 -5.88 9.06 -2.61
N TRP A 56 -5.07 10.03 -2.99
CA TRP A 56 -3.84 10.36 -2.28
C TRP A 56 -4.06 10.70 -0.80
N LYS A 57 -5.10 11.48 -0.50
CA LYS A 57 -5.39 11.89 0.88
C LYS A 57 -5.72 10.70 1.77
N ASP A 58 -6.49 9.75 1.24
CA ASP A 58 -6.82 8.52 1.95
C ASP A 58 -5.57 7.67 2.17
N GLY A 59 -4.71 7.60 1.16
CA GLY A 59 -3.44 6.89 1.28
C GLY A 59 -2.53 7.48 2.35
N LEU A 60 -2.41 8.80 2.43
CA LEU A 60 -1.65 9.48 3.47
C LEU A 60 -2.20 9.20 4.86
N LYS A 61 -3.51 9.23 4.99
CA LYS A 61 -4.16 8.92 6.27
C LYS A 61 -3.81 7.52 6.73
N LEU A 62 -3.91 6.56 5.82
CA LEU A 62 -3.55 5.18 6.10
C LEU A 62 -2.06 5.05 6.47
N TYR A 63 -1.18 5.75 5.75
CA TYR A 63 0.24 5.78 6.05
C TYR A 63 0.48 6.20 7.51
N HIS A 64 -0.12 7.29 7.94
CA HIS A 64 0.07 7.78 9.30
C HIS A 64 -0.50 6.82 10.36
N GLU A 65 -1.63 6.20 10.07
CA GLU A 65 -2.21 5.21 10.97
C GLU A 65 -1.29 4.00 11.17
N LEU A 66 -0.72 3.47 10.08
CA LEU A 66 0.16 2.31 10.14
C LEU A 66 1.53 2.65 10.74
N ASN A 67 2.07 3.82 10.40
CA ASN A 67 3.43 4.18 10.80
C ASN A 67 3.54 4.60 12.26
N GLY A 68 2.42 4.73 12.95
CA GLY A 68 2.40 5.12 14.37
C GLY A 68 2.62 3.97 15.35
N GLY A 69 2.85 2.75 14.89
CA GLY A 69 2.93 1.57 15.76
C GLY A 69 4.12 0.67 15.48
N VAL A 70 3.88 -0.63 15.63
CA VAL A 70 4.91 -1.68 15.47
C VAL A 70 5.58 -1.66 14.10
N LEU A 71 4.89 -1.17 13.08
CA LEU A 71 5.42 -1.08 11.72
C LEU A 71 6.18 0.23 11.44
N TYR A 72 6.55 0.95 12.48
CA TYR A 72 7.33 2.18 12.35
C TYR A 72 8.58 1.94 11.48
N ASN A 73 8.81 2.83 10.54
CA ASN A 73 9.89 2.76 9.53
C ASN A 73 9.76 1.62 8.51
N LYS A 74 8.71 0.80 8.57
CA LYS A 74 8.46 -0.24 7.57
C LYS A 74 7.39 0.14 6.57
N ILE A 75 6.76 1.30 6.74
CA ILE A 75 5.68 1.75 5.86
C ILE A 75 6.24 2.68 4.81
N LYS A 76 5.89 2.43 3.56
CA LYS A 76 6.21 3.28 2.42
C LYS A 76 4.94 3.61 1.66
N ILE A 77 4.97 4.66 0.89
CA ILE A 77 3.83 5.09 0.08
C ILE A 77 4.32 5.56 -1.28
N ILE A 78 3.54 5.30 -2.32
CA ILE A 78 3.78 5.85 -3.65
C ILE A 78 2.77 6.96 -3.93
N LYS A 79 3.16 7.92 -4.77
CA LYS A 79 2.27 9.00 -5.20
C LYS A 79 2.18 9.00 -6.71
N LEU A 80 1.01 8.66 -7.22
CA LEU A 80 0.74 8.65 -8.66
C LEU A 80 0.15 9.99 -9.11
N PRO A 81 0.28 10.33 -10.41
CA PRO A 81 -0.50 11.44 -10.98
C PRO A 81 -1.98 11.23 -10.73
N ILE A 82 -2.73 12.32 -10.58
CA ILE A 82 -4.13 12.31 -10.14
C ILE A 82 -5.05 11.43 -10.99
N ASP A 83 -4.72 11.27 -12.25
CA ASP A 83 -5.52 10.50 -13.22
C ASP A 83 -4.97 9.08 -13.46
N LYS A 84 -4.00 8.63 -12.67
CA LYS A 84 -3.34 7.34 -12.85
C LYS A 84 -3.61 6.39 -11.70
N ASP A 85 -3.58 5.08 -12.02
CA ASP A 85 -3.62 4.01 -11.04
C ASP A 85 -2.48 3.00 -11.33
N ILE A 86 -2.40 1.93 -10.55
CA ILE A 86 -1.35 0.92 -10.73
C ILE A 86 -1.47 0.24 -12.10
N CYS A 87 -2.67 0.04 -12.61
CA CYS A 87 -2.88 -0.54 -13.94
C CYS A 87 -2.29 0.36 -15.03
N ASP A 88 -2.46 1.67 -14.93
CA ASP A 88 -1.96 2.63 -15.91
C ASP A 88 -0.43 2.59 -16.05
N ILE A 89 0.26 2.35 -14.95
CA ILE A 89 1.73 2.28 -14.93
C ILE A 89 2.24 0.83 -14.97
N ARG A 90 1.35 -0.13 -15.09
CA ARG A 90 1.66 -1.57 -15.17
C ARG A 90 2.52 -2.07 -13.99
N GLY A 91 2.24 -1.56 -12.79
CA GLY A 91 2.95 -1.94 -11.59
C GLY A 91 4.38 -1.42 -11.47
N GLN A 92 4.81 -0.54 -12.37
CA GLN A 92 6.16 0.02 -12.33
C GLN A 92 6.23 1.20 -11.38
N ILE A 93 6.30 0.92 -10.09
CA ILE A 93 6.13 1.91 -9.03
C ILE A 93 7.43 2.58 -8.58
N ASP A 94 8.60 2.13 -9.04
CA ASP A 94 9.90 2.56 -8.51
C ASP A 94 10.13 4.07 -8.59
N GLU A 95 9.58 4.72 -9.61
CA GLU A 95 9.73 6.16 -9.81
C GLU A 95 8.73 6.98 -8.98
N TYR A 96 7.79 6.33 -8.31
CA TYR A 96 6.67 7.00 -7.65
C TYR A 96 6.75 6.98 -6.12
N TYR A 97 7.80 6.41 -5.55
CA TYR A 97 7.96 6.44 -4.10
C TYR A 97 8.00 7.87 -3.59
N TYR A 98 7.20 8.13 -2.56
CA TYR A 98 7.07 9.45 -1.97
C TYR A 98 7.68 9.46 -0.57
N GLU A 99 8.56 10.41 -0.33
CA GLU A 99 9.19 10.57 0.98
C GLU A 99 8.37 11.53 1.83
N ILE A 100 7.82 11.01 2.93
CA ILE A 100 7.08 11.82 3.90
C ILE A 100 8.09 12.52 4.82
N LYS A 101 7.95 13.84 4.89
CA LYS A 101 8.81 14.66 5.74
C LYS A 101 8.06 15.20 6.94
#